data_1cf4e68d443e97c799a45ed0e9800b63
#
_entry.id   1cf4e68d443e97c799a45ed0e9800b63
#
_cell.length_a   1.000
_cell.length_b   1.000
_cell.length_c   1.000
_cell.angle_alpha   90.00
_cell.angle_beta   90.00
_cell.angle_gamma   90.00
#
_symmetry.space_group_name_H-M   'P 1'
#
loop_
_entity.id
_entity.type
_entity.pdbx_description
1 polymer ?
#
loop_
_entity_poly.entity_id
_entity_poly.type
_entity_poly.pdbx_seq_one_letter_code
_entity_poly.pdbx_strand_id
1 'polypeptide(L)'
;MSDDTKKPFDLNMHTARLLMREPFFAALSRRIDKISTTAIPTAGVRVNPDSAQFELMYNPEFMASLSDTHKQGVLMHEFYHLVFEHVTGRKPADGLKRIDNIAMDLSINCHISNLLPSESNPGPEVNGEAMKACIPGEGLFSELPPNKTYEWYLEELKKMGESPL
;
A
#
# COMPACT_ATOMS: atom_id res chain seq x y z
N MET A 1 -30.99 20.22 -2.13
CA MET A 1 -29.68 20.42 -1.52
C MET A 1 -29.01 19.07 -1.40
N SER A 2 -28.08 18.84 -2.29
CA SER A 2 -27.21 17.69 -2.15
C SER A 2 -26.29 17.97 -0.97
N ASP A 3 -26.44 17.20 0.08
CA ASP A 3 -25.50 17.22 1.18
C ASP A 3 -24.24 16.48 0.72
N ASP A 4 -23.37 17.23 0.03
CA ASP A 4 -22.08 16.72 -0.48
C ASP A 4 -21.03 16.69 0.63
N THR A 5 -21.42 16.64 1.88
CA THR A 5 -20.49 16.39 2.96
C THR A 5 -20.03 14.94 2.85
N LYS A 6 -18.84 14.76 2.23
CA LYS A 6 -18.14 13.48 2.28
C LYS A 6 -18.07 13.05 3.75
N LYS A 7 -18.60 11.88 4.04
CA LYS A 7 -18.48 11.31 5.39
C LYS A 7 -16.99 11.22 5.74
N PRO A 8 -16.59 11.66 6.94
CA PRO A 8 -15.20 11.53 7.36
C PRO A 8 -14.78 10.06 7.31
N PHE A 9 -13.51 9.83 7.03
CA PHE A 9 -12.95 8.48 7.01
C PHE A 9 -13.03 7.87 8.41
N ASP A 10 -13.65 6.69 8.50
CA ASP A 10 -13.76 5.91 9.72
C ASP A 10 -12.98 4.60 9.55
N LEU A 11 -11.79 4.53 10.11
CA LEU A 11 -10.94 3.36 10.03
C LEU A 11 -11.60 2.13 10.68
N ASN A 12 -12.32 2.31 11.77
CA ASN A 12 -13.00 1.20 12.44
C ASN A 12 -14.08 0.57 11.56
N MET A 13 -14.83 1.39 10.82
CA MET A 13 -15.83 0.89 9.88
C MET A 13 -15.18 0.08 8.75
N HIS A 14 -14.08 0.57 8.19
CA HIS A 14 -13.37 -0.14 7.13
C HIS A 14 -12.69 -1.41 7.63
N THR A 15 -12.19 -1.41 8.85
CA THR A 15 -11.67 -2.62 9.50
C THR A 15 -12.79 -3.64 9.69
N ALA A 16 -13.98 -3.21 10.10
CA ALA A 16 -15.14 -4.10 10.25
C ALA A 16 -15.57 -4.70 8.91
N ARG A 17 -15.58 -3.90 7.84
CA ARG A 17 -15.85 -4.40 6.48
C ARG A 17 -14.79 -5.43 6.04
N LEU A 18 -13.54 -5.19 6.36
CA LEU A 18 -12.46 -6.12 6.08
C LEU A 18 -12.64 -7.42 6.86
N LEU A 19 -13.09 -7.35 8.12
CA LEU A 19 -13.39 -8.52 8.95
C LEU A 19 -14.44 -9.42 8.30
N MET A 20 -15.44 -8.84 7.66
CA MET A 20 -16.50 -9.60 6.99
C MET A 20 -16.01 -10.28 5.72
N ARG A 21 -14.97 -9.76 5.06
CA ARG A 21 -14.43 -10.28 3.80
C ARG A 21 -13.18 -11.11 4.01
N GLU A 22 -12.27 -10.61 4.85
CA GLU A 22 -10.93 -11.16 5.03
C GLU A 22 -10.60 -11.26 6.53
N PRO A 23 -11.10 -12.29 7.22
CA PRO A 23 -10.92 -12.40 8.68
C PRO A 23 -9.48 -12.37 9.15
N PHE A 24 -8.55 -12.91 8.36
CA PHE A 24 -7.12 -12.89 8.69
C PHE A 24 -6.58 -11.47 8.79
N PHE A 25 -6.89 -10.62 7.81
CA PHE A 25 -6.43 -9.23 7.81
C PHE A 25 -7.08 -8.41 8.92
N ALA A 26 -8.33 -8.69 9.22
CA ALA A 26 -9.01 -8.01 10.33
C ALA A 26 -8.40 -8.39 11.68
N ALA A 27 -8.06 -9.66 11.87
CA ALA A 27 -7.38 -10.12 13.08
C ALA A 27 -5.98 -9.48 13.21
N LEU A 28 -5.24 -9.40 12.11
CA LEU A 28 -3.94 -8.72 12.06
C LEU A 28 -4.09 -7.24 12.41
N SER A 29 -5.11 -6.57 11.87
CA SER A 29 -5.39 -5.15 12.11
C SER A 29 -5.55 -4.84 13.60
N ARG A 30 -6.12 -5.73 14.38
CA ARG A 30 -6.32 -5.52 15.82
C ARG A 30 -5.01 -5.44 16.61
N ARG A 31 -3.93 -5.97 16.06
CA ARG A 31 -2.59 -5.99 16.68
C ARG A 31 -1.72 -4.83 16.23
N ILE A 32 -2.25 -3.95 15.43
CA ILE A 32 -1.52 -2.83 14.83
C ILE A 32 -2.09 -1.53 15.40
N ASP A 33 -1.23 -0.68 15.95
CA ASP A 33 -1.61 0.65 16.39
C ASP A 33 -1.88 1.54 15.18
N LYS A 34 -2.95 2.31 15.22
CA LYS A 34 -3.41 3.13 14.10
C LYS A 34 -3.22 4.60 14.46
N ILE A 35 -2.46 5.32 13.62
CA ILE A 35 -2.07 6.69 13.88
C ILE A 35 -2.52 7.56 12.70
N SER A 36 -3.44 8.48 12.98
CA SER A 36 -3.85 9.51 12.04
C SER A 36 -2.79 10.61 12.03
N THR A 37 -2.28 10.97 10.86
CA THR A 37 -1.27 12.00 10.72
C THR A 37 -1.32 12.68 9.37
N THR A 38 -1.00 13.96 9.33
CA THR A 38 -0.82 14.72 8.08
C THR A 38 0.64 14.81 7.66
N ALA A 39 1.54 14.21 8.44
CA ALA A 39 2.98 14.21 8.16
C ALA A 39 3.36 13.39 6.92
N ILE A 40 2.49 12.47 6.49
CA ILE A 40 2.66 11.69 5.27
C ILE A 40 1.47 11.95 4.33
N PRO A 41 1.66 11.89 2.99
CA PRO A 41 0.57 12.18 2.05
C PRO A 41 -0.43 11.03 1.90
N THR A 42 -0.05 9.80 2.22
CA THR A 42 -0.85 8.60 1.97
C THR A 42 -0.98 7.73 3.23
N ALA A 43 -0.44 6.55 3.21
CA ALA A 43 -0.42 5.61 4.34
C ALA A 43 0.87 4.81 4.34
N GLY A 44 1.20 4.22 5.48
CA GLY A 44 2.37 3.36 5.59
C GLY A 44 2.39 2.59 6.90
N VAL A 45 3.18 1.55 6.96
CA VAL A 45 3.39 0.75 8.16
C VAL A 45 4.85 0.81 8.60
N ARG A 46 5.06 0.72 9.91
CA ARG A 46 6.40 0.66 10.48
C ARG A 46 6.39 -0.12 11.79
N VAL A 47 7.58 -0.45 12.26
CA VAL A 47 7.79 -0.92 13.63
C VAL A 47 8.23 0.27 14.46
N ASN A 48 7.53 0.55 15.58
CA ASN A 48 7.93 1.59 16.49
C ASN A 48 9.27 1.19 17.15
N PRO A 49 10.33 2.03 17.05
CA PRO A 49 11.65 1.65 17.54
C PRO A 49 11.73 1.51 19.06
N ASP A 50 10.83 2.16 19.79
CA ASP A 50 10.85 2.15 21.27
C ASP A 50 10.03 1.00 21.84
N SER A 51 8.85 0.72 21.27
CA SER A 51 7.91 -0.27 21.82
C SER A 51 7.93 -1.60 21.08
N ALA A 52 8.55 -1.66 19.89
CA ALA A 52 8.52 -2.80 18.97
C ALA A 52 7.11 -3.15 18.47
N GLN A 53 6.16 -2.26 18.65
CA GLN A 53 4.79 -2.45 18.14
C GLN A 53 4.70 -2.05 16.67
N PHE A 54 3.83 -2.74 15.92
CA PHE A 54 3.49 -2.35 14.56
C PHE A 54 2.57 -1.14 14.58
N GLU A 55 2.82 -0.21 13.67
CA GLU A 55 2.01 0.99 13.52
C GLU A 55 1.57 1.17 12.07
N LEU A 56 0.29 1.46 11.86
CA LEU A 56 -0.26 1.93 10.61
C LEU A 56 -0.45 3.44 10.73
N MET A 57 0.29 4.21 9.93
CA MET A 57 0.11 5.64 9.83
C MET A 57 -0.70 5.95 8.58
N TYR A 58 -1.66 6.85 8.69
CA TYR A 58 -2.50 7.20 7.55
C TYR A 58 -2.88 8.67 7.57
N ASN A 59 -2.95 9.25 6.37
CA ASN A 59 -3.49 10.60 6.19
C ASN A 59 -5.01 10.50 6.03
N PRO A 60 -5.81 11.07 6.96
CA PRO A 60 -7.26 10.90 6.91
C PRO A 60 -7.92 11.54 5.68
N GLU A 61 -7.37 12.64 5.18
CA GLU A 61 -7.89 13.28 3.97
C GLU A 61 -7.66 12.43 2.73
N PHE A 62 -6.47 11.83 2.61
CA PHE A 62 -6.17 10.89 1.54
C PHE A 62 -7.11 9.70 1.59
N MET A 63 -7.26 9.07 2.74
CA MET A 63 -8.12 7.89 2.90
C MET A 63 -9.58 8.24 2.58
N ALA A 64 -10.07 9.41 3.02
CA ALA A 64 -11.43 9.86 2.73
C ALA A 64 -11.67 10.09 1.23
N SER A 65 -10.63 10.44 0.47
CA SER A 65 -10.74 10.70 -0.98
C SER A 65 -10.82 9.44 -1.83
N LEU A 66 -10.49 8.28 -1.26
CA LEU A 66 -10.53 7.00 -1.97
C LEU A 66 -11.96 6.46 -2.08
N SER A 67 -12.23 5.67 -3.12
CA SER A 67 -13.44 4.85 -3.18
C SER A 67 -13.39 3.78 -2.08
N ASP A 68 -14.52 3.19 -1.72
CA ASP A 68 -14.55 2.13 -0.70
C ASP A 68 -13.70 0.92 -1.12
N THR A 69 -13.71 0.56 -2.39
CA THR A 69 -12.86 -0.51 -2.92
C THR A 69 -11.38 -0.16 -2.75
N HIS A 70 -10.99 1.05 -3.11
CA HIS A 70 -9.60 1.49 -2.97
C HIS A 70 -9.17 1.60 -1.51
N LYS A 71 -10.06 2.01 -0.60
CA LYS A 71 -9.76 2.00 0.84
C LYS A 71 -9.41 0.61 1.33
N GLN A 72 -10.18 -0.40 0.95
CA GLN A 72 -9.89 -1.79 1.29
C GLN A 72 -8.54 -2.23 0.70
N GLY A 73 -8.30 -1.90 -0.55
CA GLY A 73 -7.04 -2.23 -1.23
C GLY A 73 -5.83 -1.62 -0.55
N VAL A 74 -5.89 -0.35 -0.17
CA VAL A 74 -4.78 0.35 0.51
C VAL A 74 -4.53 -0.28 1.89
N LEU A 75 -5.56 -0.60 2.66
CA LEU A 75 -5.39 -1.26 3.95
C LEU A 75 -4.75 -2.64 3.79
N MET A 76 -5.22 -3.44 2.84
CA MET A 76 -4.63 -4.75 2.57
C MET A 76 -3.19 -4.63 2.09
N HIS A 77 -2.88 -3.65 1.25
CA HIS A 77 -1.52 -3.38 0.79
C HIS A 77 -0.57 -3.16 1.98
N GLU A 78 -0.95 -2.30 2.92
CA GLU A 78 -0.12 -2.03 4.09
C GLU A 78 0.05 -3.26 4.98
N PHE A 79 -1.00 -4.04 5.15
CA PHE A 79 -0.93 -5.27 5.96
C PHE A 79 -0.07 -6.34 5.29
N TYR A 80 -0.05 -6.42 3.95
CA TYR A 80 0.85 -7.34 3.24
C TYR A 80 2.32 -7.00 3.46
N HIS A 81 2.69 -5.72 3.64
CA HIS A 81 4.05 -5.37 4.01
C HIS A 81 4.48 -6.05 5.31
N LEU A 82 3.56 -6.19 6.26
CA LEU A 82 3.82 -6.89 7.52
C LEU A 82 3.88 -8.40 7.33
N VAL A 83 2.94 -8.96 6.57
CA VAL A 83 2.87 -10.40 6.28
C VAL A 83 4.13 -10.87 5.55
N PHE A 84 4.63 -10.09 4.59
CA PHE A 84 5.82 -10.41 3.82
C PHE A 84 7.12 -9.95 4.51
N GLU A 85 7.03 -9.47 5.75
CA GLU A 85 8.17 -9.05 6.57
C GLU A 85 9.02 -7.92 5.95
N HIS A 86 8.42 -7.08 5.11
CA HIS A 86 9.13 -5.98 4.42
C HIS A 86 9.68 -4.91 5.38
N VAL A 87 9.08 -4.77 6.56
CA VAL A 87 9.50 -3.78 7.57
C VAL A 87 10.23 -4.44 8.74
N THR A 88 10.49 -5.74 8.66
CA THR A 88 11.16 -6.54 9.69
C THR A 88 12.31 -7.35 9.10
N GLY A 89 12.17 -8.68 9.02
CA GLY A 89 13.24 -9.59 8.65
C GLY A 89 13.78 -9.44 7.22
N ARG A 90 12.97 -8.91 6.29
CA ARG A 90 13.37 -8.71 4.89
C ARG A 90 13.77 -7.27 4.56
N LYS A 91 13.78 -6.40 5.56
CA LYS A 91 14.21 -5.02 5.38
C LYS A 91 15.72 -4.98 5.11
N PRO A 92 16.18 -4.24 4.06
CA PRO A 92 17.61 -4.11 3.79
C PRO A 92 18.37 -3.50 4.97
N ALA A 93 19.61 -3.96 5.18
CA ALA A 93 20.44 -3.52 6.31
C ALA A 93 20.76 -2.02 6.27
N ASP A 94 20.87 -1.44 5.08
CA ASP A 94 21.14 -0.01 4.86
C ASP A 94 19.86 0.84 4.71
N GLY A 95 18.71 0.28 5.09
CA GLY A 95 17.42 0.94 5.02
C GLY A 95 16.72 0.78 3.67
N LEU A 96 15.45 1.19 3.62
CA LEU A 96 14.64 1.10 2.42
C LEU A 96 14.91 2.27 1.48
N LYS A 97 15.23 1.95 0.23
CA LYS A 97 15.35 2.91 -0.87
C LYS A 97 14.08 2.90 -1.70
N ARG A 98 13.93 3.91 -2.57
CA ARG A 98 12.75 3.98 -3.46
C ARG A 98 12.59 2.72 -4.31
N ILE A 99 13.68 2.18 -4.84
CA ILE A 99 13.65 0.95 -5.65
C ILE A 99 13.17 -0.25 -4.83
N ASP A 100 13.57 -0.34 -3.56
CA ASP A 100 13.09 -1.39 -2.66
C ASP A 100 11.59 -1.29 -2.45
N ASN A 101 11.07 -0.09 -2.22
CA ASN A 101 9.64 0.14 -2.03
C ASN A 101 8.84 -0.24 -3.27
N ILE A 102 9.32 0.11 -4.46
CA ILE A 102 8.67 -0.27 -5.72
C ILE A 102 8.64 -1.80 -5.87
N ALA A 103 9.77 -2.47 -5.61
CA ALA A 103 9.86 -3.92 -5.71
C ALA A 103 8.93 -4.62 -4.72
N MET A 104 8.84 -4.12 -3.49
CA MET A 104 7.92 -4.61 -2.48
C MET A 104 6.47 -4.44 -2.90
N ASP A 105 6.12 -3.27 -3.43
CA ASP A 105 4.79 -2.97 -3.92
C ASP A 105 4.39 -3.90 -5.07
N LEU A 106 5.30 -4.16 -6.02
CA LEU A 106 5.04 -5.09 -7.11
C LEU A 106 4.74 -6.48 -6.60
N SER A 107 5.46 -6.95 -5.58
CA SER A 107 5.24 -8.28 -4.99
C SER A 107 3.90 -8.42 -4.29
N ILE A 108 3.36 -7.32 -3.78
CA ILE A 108 2.08 -7.25 -3.09
C ILE A 108 0.93 -7.04 -4.06
N ASN A 109 1.06 -6.04 -4.93
CA ASN A 109 -0.06 -5.48 -5.67
C ASN A 109 -0.64 -6.43 -6.73
N CYS A 110 0.14 -7.40 -7.20
CA CYS A 110 -0.38 -8.44 -8.10
C CYS A 110 -1.47 -9.30 -7.44
N HIS A 111 -1.50 -9.38 -6.11
CA HIS A 111 -2.50 -10.17 -5.37
C HIS A 111 -3.80 -9.40 -5.12
N ILE A 112 -3.77 -8.08 -5.20
CA ILE A 112 -4.91 -7.20 -4.89
C ILE A 112 -5.13 -6.12 -5.96
N SER A 113 -4.70 -6.38 -7.19
CA SER A 113 -4.74 -5.38 -8.27
C SER A 113 -6.13 -4.84 -8.55
N ASN A 114 -7.17 -5.66 -8.37
CA ASN A 114 -8.56 -5.24 -8.56
C ASN A 114 -9.09 -4.32 -7.46
N LEU A 115 -8.37 -4.17 -6.36
CA LEU A 115 -8.74 -3.31 -5.24
C LEU A 115 -7.93 -2.01 -5.19
N LEU A 116 -6.93 -1.86 -6.05
CA LEU A 116 -6.00 -0.74 -6.01
C LEU A 116 -6.26 0.25 -7.16
N PRO A 117 -5.91 1.53 -6.96
CA PRO A 117 -5.87 2.48 -8.06
C PRO A 117 -4.96 1.97 -9.19
N SER A 118 -5.43 2.05 -10.42
CA SER A 118 -4.75 1.49 -11.59
C SER A 118 -4.87 2.42 -12.79
N GLU A 119 -4.28 2.02 -13.92
CA GLU A 119 -4.41 2.77 -15.18
C GLU A 119 -5.87 2.93 -15.62
N SER A 120 -6.68 1.86 -15.45
CA SER A 120 -8.09 1.86 -15.84
C SER A 120 -9.03 2.46 -14.80
N ASN A 121 -8.59 2.53 -13.55
CA ASN A 121 -9.39 3.07 -12.45
C ASN A 121 -8.48 3.85 -11.49
N PRO A 122 -8.00 5.05 -11.90
CA PRO A 122 -7.06 5.82 -11.11
C PRO A 122 -7.68 6.33 -9.81
N GLY A 123 -6.82 6.56 -8.82
CA GLY A 123 -7.20 7.12 -7.54
C GLY A 123 -7.22 8.65 -7.55
N PRO A 124 -7.30 9.26 -6.37
CA PRO A 124 -7.28 10.72 -6.25
C PRO A 124 -5.93 11.29 -6.65
N GLU A 125 -5.90 12.59 -6.92
CA GLU A 125 -4.65 13.29 -7.19
C GLU A 125 -3.78 13.38 -5.93
N VAL A 126 -2.53 13.00 -6.07
CA VAL A 126 -1.50 13.17 -5.05
C VAL A 126 -0.32 13.86 -5.73
N ASN A 127 0.09 15.01 -5.20
CA ASN A 127 1.17 15.82 -5.79
C ASN A 127 0.92 16.17 -7.27
N GLY A 128 -0.35 16.42 -7.63
CA GLY A 128 -0.72 16.84 -8.98
C GLY A 128 -0.93 15.72 -10.00
N GLU A 129 -0.75 14.47 -9.61
CA GLU A 129 -0.94 13.32 -10.49
C GLU A 129 -1.96 12.36 -9.91
N ALA A 130 -2.77 11.73 -10.76
CA ALA A 130 -3.69 10.68 -10.33
C ALA A 130 -2.92 9.50 -9.77
N MET A 131 -3.30 9.05 -8.59
CA MET A 131 -2.63 7.94 -7.92
C MET A 131 -2.87 6.64 -8.69
N LYS A 132 -1.79 5.93 -8.96
CA LYS A 132 -1.80 4.60 -9.56
C LYS A 132 -0.81 3.71 -8.83
N ALA A 133 -1.22 2.53 -8.45
CA ALA A 133 -0.33 1.58 -7.79
C ALA A 133 0.67 0.99 -8.79
N CYS A 134 1.82 0.57 -8.29
CA CYS A 134 2.80 -0.18 -9.09
C CYS A 134 2.31 -1.62 -9.21
N ILE A 135 1.84 -2.00 -10.40
CA ILE A 135 1.24 -3.32 -10.65
C ILE A 135 2.00 -3.99 -11.81
N PRO A 136 2.48 -5.23 -11.64
CA PRO A 136 3.10 -5.97 -12.73
C PRO A 136 2.13 -6.11 -13.91
N GLY A 137 2.61 -5.86 -15.12
CA GLY A 137 1.81 -5.91 -16.34
C GLY A 137 1.15 -4.58 -16.71
N GLU A 138 1.34 -3.52 -15.94
CA GLU A 138 0.77 -2.20 -16.20
C GLU A 138 1.84 -1.11 -16.28
N GLY A 139 1.62 -0.12 -17.14
CA GLY A 139 2.44 1.07 -17.25
C GLY A 139 3.93 0.76 -17.45
N LEU A 140 4.77 1.34 -16.60
CA LEU A 140 6.22 1.13 -16.63
C LEU A 140 6.63 -0.32 -16.35
N PHE A 141 5.73 -1.13 -15.78
CA PHE A 141 5.97 -2.51 -15.38
C PHE A 141 5.27 -3.52 -16.30
N SER A 142 4.91 -3.09 -17.51
CA SER A 142 4.14 -3.91 -18.46
C SER A 142 4.81 -5.23 -18.82
N GLU A 143 6.14 -5.28 -18.80
CA GLU A 143 6.93 -6.47 -19.14
C GLU A 143 7.17 -7.40 -17.94
N LEU A 144 6.75 -7.01 -16.75
CA LEU A 144 6.98 -7.79 -15.53
C LEU A 144 5.84 -8.76 -15.28
N PRO A 145 6.14 -10.05 -15.06
CA PRO A 145 5.11 -11.03 -14.71
C PRO A 145 4.63 -10.87 -13.26
N PRO A 146 3.40 -11.34 -12.96
CA PRO A 146 2.91 -11.34 -11.58
C PRO A 146 3.51 -12.49 -10.75
N ASN A 147 3.23 -12.48 -9.46
CA ASN A 147 3.50 -13.58 -8.53
C ASN A 147 4.98 -13.90 -8.33
N LYS A 148 5.82 -12.88 -8.40
CA LYS A 148 7.24 -12.99 -8.07
C LYS A 148 7.51 -12.40 -6.69
N THR A 149 8.67 -12.75 -6.11
CA THR A 149 9.10 -12.22 -4.81
C THR A 149 9.60 -10.80 -4.92
N TYR A 150 9.70 -10.12 -3.78
CA TYR A 150 10.31 -8.81 -3.69
C TYR A 150 11.74 -8.81 -4.27
N GLU A 151 12.53 -9.80 -3.91
CA GLU A 151 13.92 -9.91 -4.37
C GLU A 151 14.01 -10.10 -5.88
N TRP A 152 13.09 -10.86 -6.46
CA TRP A 152 13.02 -11.06 -7.91
C TRP A 152 12.74 -9.72 -8.63
N TYR A 153 11.73 -8.97 -8.16
CA TYR A 153 11.40 -7.67 -8.75
C TYR A 153 12.54 -6.67 -8.58
N LEU A 154 13.21 -6.69 -7.43
CA LEU A 154 14.34 -5.79 -7.17
C LEU A 154 15.46 -6.00 -8.20
N GLU A 155 15.81 -7.25 -8.49
CA GLU A 155 16.83 -7.57 -9.51
C GLU A 155 16.39 -7.10 -10.90
N GLU A 156 15.14 -7.31 -11.27
CA GLU A 156 14.63 -6.86 -12.57
C GLU A 156 14.61 -5.34 -12.68
N LEU A 157 14.24 -4.63 -11.62
CA LEU A 157 14.24 -3.17 -11.60
C LEU A 157 15.67 -2.61 -11.73
N LYS A 158 16.64 -3.25 -11.09
CA LYS A 158 18.06 -2.89 -11.23
C LYS A 158 18.53 -3.02 -12.67
N LYS A 159 18.17 -4.11 -13.34
CA LYS A 159 18.49 -4.32 -14.76
C LYS A 159 17.87 -3.25 -15.64
N MET A 160 16.64 -2.86 -15.38
CA MET A 160 15.95 -1.79 -16.12
C MET A 160 16.67 -0.44 -15.96
N GLY A 161 17.17 -0.15 -14.76
CA GLY A 161 17.93 1.06 -14.46
C GLY A 161 19.33 1.07 -15.05
N GLU A 162 19.91 -0.09 -15.33
CA GLU A 162 21.26 -0.25 -15.91
C GLU A 162 21.23 -0.28 -17.45
N SER A 163 20.05 -0.39 -18.06
CA SER A 163 19.92 -0.37 -19.50
C SER A 163 20.27 1.01 -20.04
N PRO A 164 21.29 1.15 -20.90
CA PRO A 164 21.54 2.42 -21.55
C PRO A 164 20.38 2.75 -22.49
N LEU A 165 19.84 3.91 -22.28
CA LEU A 165 18.82 4.46 -23.19
C LEU A 165 19.50 4.94 -24.47
#